data_024fbc057b74e1961eb4765461e8bcd6
#
_entry.id   024fbc057b74e1961eb4765461e8bcd6
#
_cell.length_a   1.000
_cell.length_b   1.000
_cell.length_c   1.000
_cell.angle_alpha   90.00
_cell.angle_beta   90.00
_cell.angle_gamma   90.00
#
_symmetry.space_group_name_H-M   'P 1'
#
loop_
_entity.id
_entity.type
_entity.pdbx_description
1 polymer ?
#
loop_
_entity_poly.entity_id
_entity_poly.type
_entity_poly.pdbx_seq_one_letter_code
_entity_poly.pdbx_strand_id
1 'polypeptide(L)'
;MKILAVVLLLGIILSSCGNKADSERLNDSAFTTTAESSAADSDSVEATESSQVCDESSIQVSDSSEDDMKWRLFEDTYKETDSGRAVENYAHNKDIKIEGFVKYGQENPPVCDMMLGETRFAGVGCEVIAAYNYLTYEGLEPDMAKLAYDFEKNALIASDGSLGSNPRKISGLFKAMGVGYKRFYKAEEAQAAVDEGKPVIVSFHIGENIFSGIHTVFAVKEEGRLYAYNCYNSAADKTELESIYQLMNKNSLFIVGYTEDDGQMR
;
A
#
# COMPACT_ATOMS: atom_id res chain seq x y z
N MET A 1 52.82 13.01 -5.69
CA MET A 1 51.50 12.43 -6.02
C MET A 1 50.69 12.39 -4.73
N LYS A 2 49.73 13.29 -4.57
CA LYS A 2 48.85 13.35 -3.37
C LYS A 2 47.49 12.81 -3.82
N ILE A 3 47.07 11.68 -3.27
CA ILE A 3 45.76 11.08 -3.49
C ILE A 3 44.78 11.78 -2.54
N LEU A 4 43.85 12.51 -3.12
CA LEU A 4 42.78 13.20 -2.42
C LEU A 4 41.67 12.17 -2.14
N ALA A 5 41.51 11.77 -0.87
CA ALA A 5 40.36 10.95 -0.46
C ALA A 5 39.14 11.84 -0.28
N VAL A 6 38.13 11.65 -1.11
CA VAL A 6 36.82 12.27 -0.96
C VAL A 6 36.03 11.39 0.01
N VAL A 7 35.88 11.87 1.23
CA VAL A 7 34.99 11.26 2.22
C VAL A 7 33.59 11.79 1.97
N LEU A 8 32.73 10.94 1.41
CA LEU A 8 31.30 11.23 1.29
C LEU A 8 30.66 10.98 2.67
N LEU A 9 30.36 12.05 3.39
CA LEU A 9 29.54 11.96 4.60
C LEU A 9 28.08 11.75 4.19
N LEU A 10 27.60 10.51 4.23
CA LEU A 10 26.17 10.24 4.28
C LEU A 10 25.68 10.60 5.69
N GLY A 11 24.97 11.71 5.79
CA GLY A 11 24.25 12.08 6.98
C GLY A 11 23.08 11.14 7.21
N ILE A 12 23.23 10.22 8.16
CA ILE A 12 22.14 9.40 8.69
C ILE A 12 21.28 10.33 9.54
N ILE A 13 20.13 10.73 9.03
CA ILE A 13 19.10 11.36 9.86
C ILE A 13 18.41 10.23 10.61
N LEU A 14 18.88 9.96 11.82
CA LEU A 14 18.18 9.19 12.82
C LEU A 14 16.95 10.00 13.25
N SER A 15 15.78 9.72 12.69
CA SER A 15 14.52 10.19 13.23
C SER A 15 14.23 9.42 14.51
N SER A 16 14.65 9.99 15.62
CA SER A 16 14.34 9.53 16.95
C SER A 16 12.85 9.74 17.21
N CYS A 17 12.07 8.67 17.31
CA CYS A 17 10.75 8.70 17.92
C CYS A 17 10.90 8.95 19.42
N GLY A 18 10.80 10.20 19.81
CA GLY A 18 10.78 10.64 21.20
C GLY A 18 9.60 11.56 21.45
N ASN A 19 8.61 11.05 22.17
CA ASN A 19 7.54 11.70 22.93
C ASN A 19 7.40 13.22 22.84
N LYS A 20 6.22 13.70 22.42
CA LYS A 20 5.27 14.42 23.30
C LYS A 20 3.97 14.72 22.60
N ALA A 21 2.90 14.45 23.33
CA ALA A 21 1.57 14.93 23.04
C ALA A 21 1.58 16.47 22.96
N ASP A 22 1.06 16.99 21.87
CA ASP A 22 0.41 18.29 21.83
C ASP A 22 -0.78 18.20 20.87
N SER A 23 -1.94 18.21 21.50
CA SER A 23 -3.22 18.35 20.85
C SER A 23 -3.37 19.81 20.40
N GLU A 24 -3.25 20.09 19.13
CA GLU A 24 -3.76 21.32 18.59
C GLU A 24 -4.86 21.08 17.58
N ARG A 25 -6.00 21.64 17.93
CA ARG A 25 -7.27 21.72 17.23
C ARG A 25 -7.04 22.26 15.81
N LEU A 26 -7.45 21.50 14.83
CA LEU A 26 -7.71 22.07 13.50
C LEU A 26 -9.06 22.79 13.57
N ASN A 27 -8.98 24.10 13.44
CA ASN A 27 -10.09 25.03 13.36
C ASN A 27 -10.90 24.81 12.09
N ASP A 28 -12.20 24.69 12.27
CA ASP A 28 -13.21 24.95 11.28
C ASP A 28 -13.00 26.36 10.66
N SER A 29 -12.73 26.43 9.37
CA SER A 29 -12.95 27.64 8.60
C SER A 29 -13.95 27.35 7.50
N ALA A 30 -15.16 27.79 7.76
CA ALA A 30 -16.26 27.88 6.81
C ALA A 30 -15.80 28.63 5.55
N PHE A 31 -15.93 27.99 4.40
CA PHE A 31 -15.74 28.65 3.10
C PHE A 31 -17.07 29.22 2.63
N THR A 32 -17.22 30.54 2.80
CA THR A 32 -18.35 31.29 2.29
C THR A 32 -18.11 31.59 0.81
N THR A 33 -18.97 31.06 -0.03
CA THR A 33 -19.02 31.35 -1.46
C THR A 33 -19.69 32.72 -1.66
N THR A 34 -18.96 33.70 -2.18
CA THR A 34 -19.53 34.90 -2.80
C THR A 34 -19.33 34.81 -4.30
N ALA A 35 -20.44 34.77 -5.01
CA ALA A 35 -20.52 34.90 -6.45
C ALA A 35 -20.48 36.39 -6.79
N GLU A 36 -19.56 36.82 -7.63
CA GLU A 36 -19.69 38.07 -8.38
C GLU A 36 -19.52 37.82 -9.86
N SER A 37 -20.53 38.20 -10.59
CA SER A 37 -20.64 38.22 -12.03
C SER A 37 -19.99 39.47 -12.58
N SER A 38 -19.20 39.39 -13.64
CA SER A 38 -19.04 40.49 -14.61
C SER A 38 -18.85 39.90 -16.02
N ALA A 39 -19.70 40.44 -16.89
CA ALA A 39 -19.78 40.14 -18.31
C ALA A 39 -18.88 41.05 -19.16
N ALA A 40 -18.76 40.65 -20.43
CA ALA A 40 -18.21 41.34 -21.61
C ALA A 40 -16.68 41.16 -21.81
N ASP A 41 -16.14 40.89 -22.99
CA ASP A 41 -16.54 41.20 -24.36
C ASP A 41 -15.87 40.23 -25.36
N SER A 42 -16.44 40.11 -26.51
CA SER A 42 -16.06 39.38 -27.70
C SER A 42 -14.75 39.83 -28.34
N ASP A 43 -13.91 38.86 -28.75
CA ASP A 43 -13.24 39.03 -30.06
C ASP A 43 -12.94 37.65 -30.69
N SER A 44 -13.41 37.50 -31.92
CA SER A 44 -13.29 36.37 -32.80
C SER A 44 -11.94 36.35 -33.50
N VAL A 45 -11.17 35.25 -33.34
CA VAL A 45 -10.08 34.93 -34.24
C VAL A 45 -10.24 33.47 -34.68
N GLU A 46 -10.57 33.36 -35.96
CA GLU A 46 -10.59 32.14 -36.74
C GLU A 46 -9.19 31.56 -36.85
N ALA A 47 -8.92 30.38 -36.33
CA ALA A 47 -7.67 29.64 -36.58
C ALA A 47 -8.00 28.19 -36.92
N THR A 48 -7.67 27.83 -38.11
CA THR A 48 -7.79 26.59 -38.86
C THR A 48 -7.36 25.40 -38.06
N GLU A 49 -8.28 24.44 -37.82
CA GLU A 49 -8.02 23.11 -37.28
C GLU A 49 -7.21 22.29 -38.29
N SER A 50 -5.99 21.95 -37.89
CA SER A 50 -5.28 20.77 -38.40
C SER A 50 -5.36 19.69 -37.34
N SER A 51 -6.35 18.81 -37.46
CA SER A 51 -6.50 17.63 -36.64
C SER A 51 -5.40 16.61 -37.01
N GLN A 52 -4.29 16.62 -36.28
CA GLN A 52 -3.45 15.43 -36.18
C GLN A 52 -4.05 14.54 -35.08
N VAL A 53 -4.71 13.48 -35.55
CA VAL A 53 -5.08 12.34 -34.71
C VAL A 53 -3.77 11.67 -34.28
N CYS A 54 -3.33 11.95 -33.06
CA CYS A 54 -2.31 11.15 -32.40
C CYS A 54 -3.00 9.84 -32.00
N ASP A 55 -2.66 8.79 -32.73
CA ASP A 55 -3.00 7.41 -32.41
C ASP A 55 -2.39 7.11 -31.02
N GLU A 56 -3.24 7.12 -29.98
CA GLU A 56 -2.90 6.61 -28.66
C GLU A 56 -2.77 5.09 -28.76
N SER A 57 -1.65 4.63 -29.32
CA SER A 57 -1.22 3.27 -29.12
C SER A 57 -0.96 3.10 -27.62
N SER A 58 -1.95 2.55 -26.92
CA SER A 58 -1.82 2.04 -25.57
C SER A 58 -0.58 1.15 -25.53
N ILE A 59 0.50 1.67 -24.94
CA ILE A 59 1.66 0.86 -24.56
C ILE A 59 1.14 -0.09 -23.49
N GLN A 60 0.69 -1.26 -23.94
CA GLN A 60 0.56 -2.40 -23.03
C GLN A 60 1.97 -2.76 -22.61
N VAL A 61 2.42 -2.21 -21.48
CA VAL A 61 3.59 -2.70 -20.78
C VAL A 61 3.23 -4.14 -20.42
N SER A 62 3.81 -5.08 -21.17
CA SER A 62 3.65 -6.50 -20.88
C SER A 62 4.32 -6.76 -19.53
N ASP A 63 3.53 -6.92 -18.50
CA ASP A 63 3.89 -7.10 -17.10
C ASP A 63 4.40 -8.53 -16.82
N SER A 64 4.80 -9.24 -17.86
CA SER A 64 5.14 -10.67 -17.82
C SER A 64 6.44 -11.01 -17.08
N SER A 65 7.33 -10.05 -16.84
CA SER A 65 8.64 -10.36 -16.25
C SER A 65 8.67 -10.37 -14.72
N GLU A 66 7.72 -9.73 -14.04
CA GLU A 66 7.62 -9.72 -12.56
C GLU A 66 6.72 -10.85 -12.03
N ASP A 67 5.76 -11.33 -12.83
CA ASP A 67 4.83 -12.39 -12.45
C ASP A 67 5.40 -13.81 -12.61
N ASP A 68 6.51 -13.98 -13.32
CA ASP A 68 7.10 -15.30 -13.59
C ASP A 68 8.00 -15.82 -12.46
N MET A 69 8.19 -15.04 -11.39
CA MET A 69 8.91 -15.50 -10.22
C MET A 69 8.10 -16.58 -9.51
N LYS A 70 8.65 -17.80 -9.46
CA LYS A 70 8.01 -18.92 -8.77
C LYS A 70 7.98 -18.66 -7.27
N TRP A 71 6.84 -18.18 -6.80
CA TRP A 71 6.58 -18.02 -5.38
C TRP A 71 6.57 -19.37 -4.67
N ARG A 72 7.17 -19.39 -3.50
CA ARG A 72 7.14 -20.54 -2.60
C ARG A 72 6.52 -20.11 -1.30
N LEU A 73 5.39 -20.70 -0.96
CA LEU A 73 4.69 -20.43 0.28
C LEU A 73 5.38 -21.13 1.46
N PHE A 74 5.02 -20.72 2.66
CA PHE A 74 5.61 -21.21 3.91
C PHE A 74 5.69 -22.73 3.98
N GLU A 75 4.63 -23.44 3.66
CA GLU A 75 4.56 -24.91 3.69
C GLU A 75 5.55 -25.56 2.72
N ASP A 76 5.85 -24.92 1.60
CA ASP A 76 6.79 -25.41 0.58
C ASP A 76 8.26 -25.03 0.89
N THR A 77 8.46 -23.96 1.66
CA THR A 77 9.79 -23.37 1.85
C THR A 77 10.35 -23.51 3.26
N TYR A 78 9.47 -23.59 4.27
CA TYR A 78 9.88 -23.66 5.67
C TYR A 78 10.43 -25.03 6.03
N LYS A 79 11.61 -25.02 6.65
CA LYS A 79 12.20 -26.19 7.30
C LYS A 79 12.63 -25.78 8.70
N GLU A 80 12.29 -26.56 9.69
CA GLU A 80 12.64 -26.28 11.09
C GLU A 80 14.16 -26.15 11.33
N THR A 81 14.95 -26.80 10.46
CA THR A 81 16.42 -26.75 10.51
C THR A 81 17.02 -25.56 9.77
N ASP A 82 16.20 -24.76 9.06
CA ASP A 82 16.69 -23.59 8.35
C ASP A 82 17.15 -22.52 9.35
N SER A 83 18.02 -21.66 8.89
CA SER A 83 18.54 -20.52 9.63
C SER A 83 18.37 -19.24 8.82
N GLY A 84 18.56 -18.13 9.48
CA GLY A 84 18.49 -16.80 8.88
C GLY A 84 17.28 -16.01 9.35
N ARG A 85 17.28 -14.73 9.02
CA ARG A 85 16.35 -13.73 9.58
C ARG A 85 14.88 -14.10 9.44
N ALA A 86 14.44 -14.55 8.28
CA ALA A 86 13.05 -14.93 8.07
C ALA A 86 12.60 -16.04 9.04
N VAL A 87 13.48 -17.01 9.34
CA VAL A 87 13.20 -18.08 10.29
C VAL A 87 13.17 -17.55 11.72
N GLU A 88 14.11 -16.67 12.09
CA GLU A 88 14.16 -16.03 13.40
C GLU A 88 12.91 -15.15 13.62
N ASN A 89 12.53 -14.37 12.62
CA ASN A 89 11.32 -13.55 12.66
C ASN A 89 10.05 -14.40 12.74
N TYR A 90 9.96 -15.50 12.00
CA TYR A 90 8.85 -16.43 12.13
C TYR A 90 8.78 -17.03 13.54
N ALA A 91 9.91 -17.46 14.11
CA ALA A 91 9.95 -18.00 15.48
C ALA A 91 9.48 -16.98 16.54
N HIS A 92 9.76 -15.68 16.32
CA HIS A 92 9.27 -14.59 17.15
C HIS A 92 7.76 -14.33 16.92
N ASN A 93 7.33 -14.27 15.65
CA ASN A 93 5.99 -13.85 15.28
C ASN A 93 4.91 -14.89 15.55
N LYS A 94 5.23 -16.19 15.47
CA LYS A 94 4.25 -17.30 15.54
C LYS A 94 3.43 -17.35 16.83
N ASP A 95 3.93 -16.78 17.91
CA ASP A 95 3.27 -16.74 19.20
C ASP A 95 2.35 -15.49 19.35
N ILE A 96 2.44 -14.55 18.42
CA ILE A 96 1.59 -13.35 18.36
C ILE A 96 0.32 -13.70 17.58
N LYS A 97 -0.79 -13.81 18.32
CA LYS A 97 -2.08 -14.20 17.72
C LYS A 97 -2.80 -13.00 17.11
N ILE A 98 -3.07 -13.10 15.82
CA ILE A 98 -3.91 -12.17 15.07
C ILE A 98 -5.16 -12.93 14.64
N GLU A 99 -6.33 -12.44 15.03
CA GLU A 99 -7.62 -13.08 14.72
C GLU A 99 -8.49 -12.09 13.92
N GLY A 100 -9.11 -12.60 12.85
CA GLY A 100 -9.97 -11.81 11.98
C GLY A 100 -9.20 -10.65 11.32
N PHE A 101 -9.90 -9.59 10.97
CA PHE A 101 -9.31 -8.45 10.30
C PHE A 101 -8.45 -7.57 11.21
N VAL A 102 -7.29 -7.15 10.74
CA VAL A 102 -6.50 -6.09 11.36
C VAL A 102 -7.08 -4.74 10.92
N LYS A 103 -8.01 -4.20 11.72
CA LYS A 103 -8.72 -2.95 11.43
C LYS A 103 -7.95 -1.70 11.87
N TYR A 104 -7.19 -1.85 12.94
CA TYR A 104 -6.39 -0.81 13.58
C TYR A 104 -5.04 -0.58 12.87
N GLY A 105 -4.41 0.53 13.18
CA GLY A 105 -3.11 0.90 12.61
C GLY A 105 -1.97 0.03 13.11
N GLN A 106 -0.96 -0.14 12.30
CA GLN A 106 0.17 -1.02 12.53
C GLN A 106 1.05 -0.69 13.75
N GLU A 107 0.89 0.50 14.35
CA GLU A 107 1.56 0.89 15.61
C GLU A 107 0.86 0.35 16.86
N ASN A 108 -0.32 -0.25 16.72
CA ASN A 108 -1.06 -0.79 17.85
C ASN A 108 -0.78 -2.28 18.04
N PRO A 109 -0.78 -2.76 19.32
CA PRO A 109 -0.65 -4.18 19.60
C PRO A 109 -1.90 -4.96 19.16
N PRO A 110 -1.76 -6.26 18.85
CA PRO A 110 -0.51 -7.02 18.96
C PRO A 110 0.40 -6.94 17.73
N VAL A 111 -0.09 -6.43 16.59
CA VAL A 111 0.62 -6.47 15.31
C VAL A 111 1.93 -5.66 15.31
N CYS A 112 2.00 -4.56 16.08
CA CYS A 112 3.19 -3.72 16.17
C CYS A 112 4.43 -4.46 16.69
N ASP A 113 4.24 -5.55 17.42
CA ASP A 113 5.33 -6.31 18.04
C ASP A 113 5.92 -7.36 17.09
N MET A 114 5.30 -7.62 15.96
CA MET A 114 5.82 -8.51 14.95
C MET A 114 7.06 -7.93 14.26
N MET A 115 7.90 -8.81 13.71
CA MET A 115 9.11 -8.46 12.96
C MET A 115 8.95 -8.72 11.47
N LEU A 116 9.54 -7.84 10.64
CA LEU A 116 9.67 -8.01 9.20
C LEU A 116 11.04 -7.47 8.77
N GLY A 117 11.91 -8.35 8.27
CA GLY A 117 13.31 -8.00 8.07
C GLY A 117 14.00 -7.62 9.39
N GLU A 118 14.70 -6.50 9.42
CA GLU A 118 15.34 -5.95 10.64
C GLU A 118 14.43 -5.00 11.42
N THR A 119 13.17 -4.85 10.99
CA THR A 119 12.29 -3.79 11.48
C THR A 119 11.00 -4.39 12.07
N ARG A 120 10.34 -3.64 12.95
CA ARG A 120 9.03 -4.02 13.45
C ARG A 120 7.92 -3.68 12.45
N PHE A 121 6.83 -4.44 12.47
CA PHE A 121 5.61 -4.14 11.70
C PHE A 121 5.12 -2.70 11.89
N ALA A 122 5.28 -2.15 13.09
CA ALA A 122 4.95 -0.76 13.38
C ALA A 122 5.48 0.25 12.34
N GLY A 123 6.65 -0.03 11.74
CA GLY A 123 7.25 0.85 10.73
C GLY A 123 7.01 0.41 9.29
N VAL A 124 6.83 -0.91 9.03
CA VAL A 124 6.92 -1.45 7.66
C VAL A 124 5.87 -2.51 7.32
N GLY A 125 4.95 -2.83 8.24
CA GLY A 125 3.99 -3.93 8.11
C GLY A 125 2.79 -3.68 7.21
N CYS A 126 2.58 -2.48 6.69
CA CYS A 126 1.34 -2.07 6.03
C CYS A 126 0.93 -3.00 4.87
N GLU A 127 1.88 -3.45 4.06
CA GLU A 127 1.60 -4.28 2.90
C GLU A 127 1.24 -5.71 3.30
N VAL A 128 1.91 -6.27 4.30
CA VAL A 128 1.58 -7.60 4.86
C VAL A 128 0.18 -7.57 5.47
N ILE A 129 -0.15 -6.51 6.23
CA ILE A 129 -1.48 -6.31 6.84
C ILE A 129 -2.56 -6.20 5.76
N ALA A 130 -2.30 -5.44 4.70
CA ALA A 130 -3.27 -5.28 3.61
C ALA A 130 -3.51 -6.61 2.86
N ALA A 131 -2.44 -7.36 2.57
CA ALA A 131 -2.55 -8.68 1.97
C ALA A 131 -3.28 -9.66 2.90
N TYR A 132 -2.97 -9.67 4.20
CA TYR A 132 -3.66 -10.48 5.20
C TYR A 132 -5.16 -10.19 5.24
N ASN A 133 -5.55 -8.92 5.29
CA ASN A 133 -6.95 -8.51 5.30
C ASN A 133 -7.68 -8.92 4.01
N TYR A 134 -7.02 -8.78 2.86
CA TYR A 134 -7.59 -9.20 1.59
C TYR A 134 -7.82 -10.72 1.55
N LEU A 135 -6.84 -11.52 1.96
CA LEU A 135 -6.96 -12.97 2.05
C LEU A 135 -8.06 -13.41 3.03
N THR A 136 -8.17 -12.71 4.17
CA THR A 136 -9.26 -12.93 5.13
C THR A 136 -10.63 -12.61 4.51
N TYR A 137 -10.72 -11.55 3.72
CA TYR A 137 -11.94 -11.19 2.98
C TYR A 137 -12.32 -12.28 1.96
N GLU A 138 -11.34 -12.86 1.28
CA GLU A 138 -11.52 -13.98 0.35
C GLU A 138 -11.96 -15.30 1.04
N GLY A 139 -12.16 -15.28 2.35
CA GLY A 139 -12.57 -16.45 3.12
C GLY A 139 -11.45 -17.44 3.41
N LEU A 140 -10.20 -17.02 3.20
CA LEU A 140 -9.03 -17.75 3.63
C LEU A 140 -8.76 -17.43 5.11
N GLU A 141 -8.04 -18.33 5.78
CA GLU A 141 -7.60 -18.15 7.16
C GLU A 141 -6.07 -17.96 7.19
N PRO A 142 -5.55 -16.82 6.72
CA PRO A 142 -4.10 -16.63 6.65
C PRO A 142 -3.49 -16.55 8.05
N ASP A 143 -2.31 -17.15 8.22
CA ASP A 143 -1.48 -16.96 9.41
C ASP A 143 -0.54 -15.76 9.14
N MET A 144 -0.61 -14.72 9.96
CA MET A 144 0.17 -13.50 9.76
C MET A 144 1.68 -13.75 9.86
N ALA A 145 2.12 -14.67 10.74
CA ALA A 145 3.53 -14.99 10.88
C ALA A 145 4.08 -15.72 9.67
N LYS A 146 3.30 -16.66 9.10
CA LYS A 146 3.66 -17.35 7.85
C LYS A 146 3.68 -16.38 6.67
N LEU A 147 2.70 -15.47 6.62
CA LEU A 147 2.64 -14.47 5.57
C LEU A 147 3.84 -13.52 5.62
N ALA A 148 4.24 -13.06 6.81
CA ALA A 148 5.46 -12.28 6.98
C ALA A 148 6.70 -13.03 6.51
N TYR A 149 6.80 -14.33 6.86
CA TYR A 149 7.88 -15.21 6.37
C TYR A 149 7.89 -15.28 4.84
N ASP A 150 6.72 -15.44 4.22
CA ASP A 150 6.59 -15.52 2.75
C ASP A 150 7.05 -14.22 2.09
N PHE A 151 6.72 -13.05 2.66
CA PHE A 151 7.21 -11.77 2.20
C PHE A 151 8.74 -11.67 2.24
N GLU A 152 9.38 -12.14 3.31
CA GLU A 152 10.83 -12.14 3.44
C GLU A 152 11.50 -13.12 2.47
N LYS A 153 10.99 -14.35 2.39
CA LYS A 153 11.62 -15.43 1.57
C LYS A 153 11.46 -15.22 0.07
N ASN A 154 10.41 -14.53 -0.37
CA ASN A 154 10.19 -14.23 -1.78
C ASN A 154 10.68 -12.83 -2.17
N ALA A 155 11.54 -12.23 -1.35
CA ALA A 155 12.18 -10.93 -1.61
C ALA A 155 11.19 -9.80 -1.93
N LEU A 156 10.03 -9.77 -1.22
CA LEU A 156 9.13 -8.65 -1.30
C LEU A 156 9.65 -7.47 -0.50
N ILE A 157 10.33 -7.74 0.61
CA ILE A 157 10.95 -6.70 1.41
C ILE A 157 12.17 -6.13 0.69
N ALA A 158 12.35 -4.82 0.80
CA ALA A 158 13.50 -4.15 0.24
C ALA A 158 14.72 -4.36 1.17
N SER A 159 15.76 -4.99 0.64
CA SER A 159 17.03 -5.22 1.32
C SER A 159 16.89 -5.92 2.68
N ASP A 160 16.90 -5.14 3.76
CA ASP A 160 16.79 -5.56 5.16
C ASP A 160 15.38 -5.33 5.76
N GLY A 161 14.44 -4.87 4.96
CA GLY A 161 13.08 -4.51 5.38
C GLY A 161 12.93 -3.07 5.84
N SER A 162 14.00 -2.30 5.99
CA SER A 162 13.95 -0.91 6.46
C SER A 162 13.17 0.05 5.55
N LEU A 163 13.08 -0.29 4.27
CA LEU A 163 12.31 0.45 3.26
C LEU A 163 10.91 -0.15 3.02
N GLY A 164 10.48 -1.10 3.84
CA GLY A 164 9.21 -1.80 3.67
C GLY A 164 9.25 -2.83 2.54
N SER A 165 8.13 -3.04 1.90
CA SER A 165 7.93 -4.05 0.86
C SER A 165 7.64 -3.42 -0.51
N ASN A 166 7.69 -4.25 -1.56
CA ASN A 166 7.36 -3.83 -2.92
C ASN A 166 5.91 -4.22 -3.27
N PRO A 167 4.96 -3.27 -3.27
CA PRO A 167 3.55 -3.58 -3.44
C PRO A 167 3.20 -4.16 -4.82
N ARG A 168 4.04 -3.98 -5.83
CA ARG A 168 3.84 -4.58 -7.16
C ARG A 168 4.01 -6.09 -7.17
N LYS A 169 4.67 -6.66 -6.14
CA LYS A 169 4.91 -8.10 -6.02
C LYS A 169 3.81 -8.88 -5.29
N ILE A 170 2.79 -8.22 -4.71
CA ILE A 170 1.65 -8.89 -4.06
C ILE A 170 0.93 -9.85 -5.02
N SER A 171 0.88 -9.53 -6.31
CA SER A 171 0.32 -10.39 -7.35
C SER A 171 0.90 -11.81 -7.35
N GLY A 172 2.20 -11.93 -7.12
CA GLY A 172 2.86 -13.23 -7.02
C GLY A 172 2.35 -14.07 -5.84
N LEU A 173 2.08 -13.43 -4.69
CA LEU A 173 1.46 -14.09 -3.53
C LEU A 173 0.06 -14.60 -3.88
N PHE A 174 -0.80 -13.74 -4.42
CA PHE A 174 -2.17 -14.11 -4.78
C PHE A 174 -2.20 -15.27 -5.76
N LYS A 175 -1.35 -15.22 -6.79
CA LYS A 175 -1.19 -16.30 -7.77
C LYS A 175 -0.75 -17.61 -7.11
N ALA A 176 0.22 -17.57 -6.18
CA ALA A 176 0.69 -18.76 -5.47
C ALA A 176 -0.40 -19.36 -4.55
N MET A 177 -1.27 -18.53 -3.98
CA MET A 177 -2.38 -18.94 -3.14
C MET A 177 -3.64 -19.31 -3.94
N GLY A 178 -3.63 -19.19 -5.27
CA GLY A 178 -4.78 -19.46 -6.12
C GLY A 178 -5.91 -18.44 -5.98
N VAL A 179 -5.59 -17.22 -5.50
CA VAL A 179 -6.55 -16.13 -5.35
C VAL A 179 -6.60 -15.33 -6.64
N GLY A 180 -7.79 -15.16 -7.19
CA GLY A 180 -8.01 -14.31 -8.36
C GLY A 180 -7.87 -12.84 -8.01
N TYR A 181 -7.23 -12.09 -8.88
CA TYR A 181 -7.08 -10.66 -8.70
C TYR A 181 -7.03 -9.92 -10.04
N LYS A 182 -7.51 -8.68 -10.02
CA LYS A 182 -7.28 -7.68 -11.06
C LYS A 182 -6.34 -6.63 -10.52
N ARG A 183 -5.29 -6.28 -11.27
CA ARG A 183 -4.32 -5.25 -10.92
C ARG A 183 -4.59 -3.98 -11.71
N PHE A 184 -4.39 -2.83 -11.10
CA PHE A 184 -4.57 -1.52 -11.71
C PHE A 184 -3.54 -0.52 -11.20
N TYR A 185 -3.37 0.59 -11.94
CA TYR A 185 -2.34 1.60 -11.68
C TYR A 185 -2.89 3.02 -11.55
N LYS A 186 -4.21 3.15 -11.42
CA LYS A 186 -4.89 4.45 -11.29
C LYS A 186 -5.87 4.43 -10.13
N ALA A 187 -5.94 5.54 -9.40
CA ALA A 187 -6.87 5.69 -8.29
C ALA A 187 -8.33 5.65 -8.73
N GLU A 188 -8.62 6.08 -9.96
CA GLU A 188 -9.96 6.01 -10.56
C GLU A 188 -10.46 4.57 -10.69
N GLU A 189 -9.56 3.62 -10.99
CA GLU A 189 -9.90 2.20 -11.08
C GLU A 189 -10.17 1.61 -9.69
N ALA A 190 -9.42 2.04 -8.67
CA ALA A 190 -9.70 1.69 -7.27
C ALA A 190 -11.08 2.21 -6.83
N GLN A 191 -11.39 3.47 -7.16
CA GLN A 191 -12.70 4.05 -6.85
C GLN A 191 -13.81 3.29 -7.55
N ALA A 192 -13.67 2.99 -8.84
CA ALA A 192 -14.65 2.20 -9.59
C ALA A 192 -14.90 0.82 -8.95
N ALA A 193 -13.83 0.12 -8.53
CA ALA A 193 -13.96 -1.17 -7.88
C ALA A 193 -14.75 -1.08 -6.56
N VAL A 194 -14.47 -0.10 -5.70
CA VAL A 194 -15.26 0.07 -4.46
C VAL A 194 -16.69 0.54 -4.73
N ASP A 195 -16.94 1.27 -5.82
CA ASP A 195 -18.31 1.65 -6.21
C ASP A 195 -19.12 0.44 -6.66
N GLU A 196 -18.47 -0.56 -7.25
CA GLU A 196 -19.04 -1.88 -7.53
C GLU A 196 -19.17 -2.77 -6.29
N GLY A 197 -18.71 -2.33 -5.13
CA GLY A 197 -18.77 -3.07 -3.87
C GLY A 197 -17.61 -4.04 -3.65
N LYS A 198 -16.59 -4.01 -4.50
CA LYS A 198 -15.42 -4.88 -4.41
C LYS A 198 -14.41 -4.38 -3.37
N PRO A 199 -13.68 -5.29 -2.69
CA PRO A 199 -12.56 -4.92 -1.85
C PRO A 199 -11.40 -4.43 -2.70
N VAL A 200 -10.57 -3.55 -2.15
CA VAL A 200 -9.35 -3.10 -2.81
C VAL A 200 -8.17 -3.07 -1.86
N ILE A 201 -6.99 -3.39 -2.38
CA ILE A 201 -5.72 -2.97 -1.81
C ILE A 201 -5.24 -1.78 -2.63
N VAL A 202 -4.82 -0.71 -1.98
CA VAL A 202 -4.22 0.45 -2.64
C VAL A 202 -2.89 0.80 -2.01
N SER A 203 -1.88 1.03 -2.83
CA SER A 203 -0.54 1.42 -2.42
C SER A 203 -0.18 2.75 -3.07
N PHE A 204 0.32 3.68 -2.26
CA PHE A 204 0.63 5.04 -2.70
C PHE A 204 1.82 5.60 -1.92
N HIS A 205 2.52 6.59 -2.50
CA HIS A 205 3.49 7.38 -1.77
C HIS A 205 2.78 8.36 -0.83
N ILE A 206 3.25 8.47 0.43
CA ILE A 206 2.63 9.33 1.44
C ILE A 206 2.76 10.82 1.09
N GLY A 207 3.79 11.21 0.32
CA GLY A 207 4.08 12.59 -0.06
C GLY A 207 4.39 12.75 -1.54
N GLU A 208 4.94 13.93 -1.89
CA GLU A 208 5.11 14.40 -3.27
C GLU A 208 6.20 13.68 -4.07
N ASN A 209 7.02 12.86 -3.44
CA ASN A 209 8.14 12.21 -4.11
C ASN A 209 8.29 10.75 -3.70
N ILE A 210 9.03 10.02 -4.49
CA ILE A 210 9.27 8.58 -4.31
C ILE A 210 10.03 8.23 -3.01
N PHE A 211 10.61 9.21 -2.33
CA PHE A 211 11.33 9.03 -1.07
C PHE A 211 10.45 9.26 0.17
N SER A 212 9.21 9.70 -0.01
CA SER A 212 8.30 10.03 1.11
C SER A 212 7.71 8.82 1.83
N GLY A 213 8.13 7.62 1.46
CA GLY A 213 7.60 6.37 1.99
C GLY A 213 6.34 5.90 1.24
N ILE A 214 6.03 4.63 1.41
CA ILE A 214 4.87 3.98 0.82
C ILE A 214 3.92 3.59 1.94
N HIS A 215 2.63 3.77 1.72
CA HIS A 215 1.60 3.17 2.55
C HIS A 215 0.69 2.29 1.71
N THR A 216 0.28 1.17 2.31
CA THR A 216 -0.62 0.21 1.68
C THR A 216 -1.81 -0.03 2.61
N VAL A 217 -3.01 0.11 2.06
CA VAL A 217 -4.27 0.06 2.79
C VAL A 217 -5.19 -0.96 2.14
N PHE A 218 -5.89 -1.74 2.95
CA PHE A 218 -7.04 -2.53 2.53
C PHE A 218 -8.30 -1.70 2.75
N ALA A 219 -9.16 -1.61 1.74
CA ALA A 219 -10.42 -0.89 1.85
C ALA A 219 -11.58 -1.72 1.27
N VAL A 220 -12.74 -1.62 1.95
CA VAL A 220 -13.93 -2.42 1.62
C VAL A 220 -15.20 -1.70 2.03
N LYS A 221 -16.32 -1.95 1.32
CA LYS A 221 -17.63 -1.50 1.77
C LYS A 221 -18.24 -2.49 2.74
N GLU A 222 -18.69 -1.98 3.88
CA GLU A 222 -19.48 -2.68 4.88
C GLU A 222 -20.78 -1.90 5.08
N GLU A 223 -21.92 -2.56 4.92
CA GLU A 223 -23.25 -1.94 5.08
C GLU A 223 -23.41 -0.64 4.25
N GLY A 224 -22.79 -0.62 3.06
CA GLY A 224 -22.86 0.52 2.13
C GLY A 224 -21.89 1.66 2.42
N ARG A 225 -21.08 1.59 3.47
CA ARG A 225 -20.04 2.56 3.81
C ARG A 225 -18.67 2.04 3.48
N LEU A 226 -17.80 2.90 2.99
CA LEU A 226 -16.41 2.56 2.68
C LEU A 226 -15.55 2.68 3.93
N TYR A 227 -14.80 1.64 4.24
CA TYR A 227 -13.84 1.62 5.35
C TYR A 227 -12.44 1.27 4.85
N ALA A 228 -11.45 1.95 5.40
CA ALA A 228 -10.04 1.62 5.24
C ALA A 228 -9.50 0.99 6.54
N TYR A 229 -8.79 -0.13 6.41
CA TYR A 229 -8.16 -0.85 7.50
C TYR A 229 -6.67 -0.54 7.50
N ASN A 230 -6.08 -0.31 8.65
CA ASN A 230 -4.72 0.23 8.77
C ASN A 230 -4.54 1.54 7.98
N CYS A 231 -5.55 2.40 8.01
CA CYS A 231 -5.56 3.66 7.25
C CYS A 231 -4.45 4.61 7.73
N TYR A 232 -4.31 4.72 9.05
CA TYR A 232 -3.25 5.50 9.70
C TYR A 232 -2.51 4.59 10.69
N ASN A 233 -1.19 4.76 10.81
CA ASN A 233 -0.34 3.90 11.64
C ASN A 233 -0.81 3.78 13.10
N SER A 234 -1.36 4.87 13.68
CA SER A 234 -1.85 4.93 15.07
C SER A 234 -3.36 4.81 15.22
N ALA A 235 -4.11 4.58 14.13
CA ALA A 235 -5.57 4.46 14.21
C ALA A 235 -5.98 3.32 15.16
N ALA A 236 -6.94 3.58 16.06
CA ALA A 236 -7.42 2.58 17.00
C ALA A 236 -8.38 1.55 16.37
N ASP A 237 -8.99 1.90 15.24
CA ASP A 237 -9.93 1.06 14.49
C ASP A 237 -9.92 1.46 13.00
N LYS A 238 -10.75 0.80 12.19
CA LYS A 238 -10.97 1.15 10.78
C LYS A 238 -11.43 2.59 10.64
N THR A 239 -11.06 3.21 9.54
CA THR A 239 -11.43 4.59 9.21
C THR A 239 -12.51 4.62 8.15
N GLU A 240 -13.64 5.31 8.41
CA GLU A 240 -14.68 5.55 7.40
C GLU A 240 -14.20 6.60 6.39
N LEU A 241 -14.39 6.31 5.11
CA LEU A 241 -14.00 7.16 4.00
C LEU A 241 -15.22 7.51 3.13
N GLU A 242 -15.23 8.70 2.55
CA GLU A 242 -16.19 9.06 1.50
C GLU A 242 -15.75 8.50 0.12
N SER A 243 -14.43 8.39 -0.08
CA SER A 243 -13.85 7.89 -1.32
C SER A 243 -12.41 7.41 -1.11
N ILE A 244 -11.91 6.60 -2.05
CA ILE A 244 -10.50 6.18 -2.09
C ILE A 244 -9.54 7.38 -2.17
N TYR A 245 -9.97 8.48 -2.80
CA TYR A 245 -9.13 9.69 -2.92
C TYR A 245 -8.76 10.31 -1.58
N GLN A 246 -9.53 10.07 -0.50
CA GLN A 246 -9.19 10.55 0.85
C GLN A 246 -7.96 9.88 1.45
N LEU A 247 -7.57 8.69 0.96
CA LEU A 247 -6.34 8.03 1.38
C LEU A 247 -5.09 8.79 0.92
N MET A 248 -5.23 9.57 -0.12
CA MET A 248 -4.15 10.27 -0.77
C MET A 248 -4.34 11.79 -0.60
N ASN A 249 -3.28 12.48 -0.22
CA ASN A 249 -3.27 13.94 -0.31
C ASN A 249 -3.03 14.37 -1.77
N LYS A 250 -3.12 15.68 -2.05
CA LYS A 250 -2.98 16.23 -3.43
C LYS A 250 -1.68 15.83 -4.14
N ASN A 251 -0.68 15.44 -3.38
CA ASN A 251 0.68 15.22 -3.85
C ASN A 251 1.09 13.74 -3.75
N SER A 252 0.19 12.89 -3.26
CA SER A 252 0.44 11.44 -3.21
C SER A 252 0.44 10.85 -4.61
N LEU A 253 1.41 9.97 -4.87
CA LEU A 253 1.52 9.24 -6.12
C LEU A 253 0.95 7.83 -5.93
N PHE A 254 -0.09 7.50 -6.68
CA PHE A 254 -0.62 6.13 -6.73
C PHE A 254 0.42 5.20 -7.36
N ILE A 255 0.61 4.01 -6.76
CA ILE A 255 1.62 3.05 -7.23
C ILE A 255 0.95 1.87 -7.92
N VAL A 256 0.07 1.17 -7.21
CA VAL A 256 -0.62 -0.03 -7.67
C VAL A 256 -1.80 -0.32 -6.77
N GLY A 257 -2.82 -0.93 -7.32
CA GLY A 257 -3.93 -1.48 -6.56
C GLY A 257 -4.32 -2.85 -7.05
N TYR A 258 -5.06 -3.56 -6.19
CA TYR A 258 -5.58 -4.90 -6.45
C TYR A 258 -7.04 -4.96 -6.00
N THR A 259 -7.83 -5.71 -6.75
CA THR A 259 -9.21 -6.05 -6.41
C THR A 259 -9.51 -7.47 -6.89
N GLU A 260 -10.65 -8.02 -6.52
CA GLU A 260 -11.08 -9.34 -6.99
C GLU A 260 -11.26 -9.39 -8.51
N ASP A 261 -10.99 -10.57 -9.11
CA ASP A 261 -11.17 -10.82 -10.53
C ASP A 261 -12.63 -11.19 -10.82
N ASP A 262 -13.24 -10.51 -11.80
CA ASP A 262 -14.61 -10.78 -12.26
C ASP A 262 -14.80 -12.20 -12.82
N GLY A 263 -13.72 -12.90 -13.19
CA GLY A 263 -13.73 -14.23 -13.77
C GLY A 263 -13.85 -15.38 -12.78
N GLN A 264 -13.65 -15.15 -11.49
CA GLN A 264 -13.82 -16.17 -10.44
C GLN A 264 -15.19 -16.02 -9.79
N MET A 265 -16.17 -16.79 -10.27
CA MET A 265 -17.39 -17.03 -9.49
C MET A 265 -16.98 -17.85 -8.26
N ARG A 266 -17.26 -17.31 -7.07
CA ARG A 266 -17.13 -17.99 -5.78
C ARG A 266 -18.04 -19.21 -5.69
#